data_9b0139112dbe43b90edf6e3b73eb8050
#
_entry.id   9b0139112dbe43b90edf6e3b73eb8050
#
_cell.length_a   1.000
_cell.length_b   1.000
_cell.length_c   1.000
_cell.angle_alpha   90.00
_cell.angle_beta   90.00
_cell.angle_gamma   90.00
#
_symmetry.space_group_name_H-M   'P 1'
#
loop_
_entity.id
_entity.type
_entity.pdbx_description
1 polymer ?
#
loop_
_entity_poly.entity_id
_entity_poly.type
_entity_poly.pdbx_seq_one_letter_code
_entity_poly.pdbx_strand_id
1 'polypeptide(L)'
;MPYPADAERRLRAIRGAMRDAGLDALVVSGSEYTGFDGAVLYLCGFQIVHRYAYVFVPLEGDPALVFPSEARYVGDHGSTWIEERVFADVPGEWLRDRARGAARLGVYGLDYVMNVRDYRALAAGDFEVIAFDEEFDLARAVKSDEELSAVREAVRINEAGFWTVLSAYEPGKTEAEIMAPAAARFVELGTGRHAMNMVLAHGPPGGARPEFVIPSETRKVGAEDLLLYSLEIGGPSGHWAEVSRPVMAGRPSAATADMLKAYVEYTEAARAVMKEGSTAHDVHTACSKPFRDRGFQLGHVTGHSIGMTMIEHPRIGEGNETELSENMVFSMHPHVIAEDGSCLYMQETWRIGRDDGEQLSSLEVKIYDGSEG
;
A
#
# COMPACT_ATOMS: atom_id res chain seq x y z
N MET A 1 27.70 1.85 -1.53
CA MET A 1 27.32 2.13 -0.14
C MET A 1 27.60 0.88 0.68
N PRO A 2 28.04 0.98 1.94
CA PRO A 2 28.13 -0.21 2.77
C PRO A 2 26.76 -0.86 2.83
N TYR A 3 26.74 -2.19 2.87
CA TYR A 3 25.56 -3.01 3.02
C TYR A 3 24.73 -2.48 4.21
N PRO A 4 23.51 -1.98 4.04
CA PRO A 4 22.78 -1.47 5.17
C PRO A 4 22.53 -2.64 6.13
N ALA A 5 22.74 -2.47 7.43
CA ALA A 5 22.47 -3.51 8.43
C ALA A 5 21.03 -4.05 8.30
N ASP A 6 20.11 -3.22 7.85
CA ASP A 6 18.74 -3.58 7.58
C ASP A 6 18.56 -4.52 6.36
N ALA A 7 19.42 -4.41 5.33
CA ALA A 7 19.38 -5.32 4.18
C ALA A 7 19.70 -6.78 4.58
N GLU A 8 20.63 -6.99 5.51
CA GLU A 8 20.91 -8.33 6.06
C GLU A 8 19.73 -8.87 6.89
N ARG A 9 19.10 -8.02 7.69
CA ARG A 9 17.91 -8.39 8.45
C ARG A 9 16.79 -8.84 7.49
N ARG A 10 16.53 -8.05 6.46
CA ARG A 10 15.51 -8.33 5.45
C ARG A 10 15.77 -9.64 4.73
N LEU A 11 17.00 -9.86 4.25
CA LEU A 11 17.38 -11.08 3.56
C LEU A 11 17.27 -12.31 4.49
N ARG A 12 17.67 -12.19 5.77
CA ARG A 12 17.51 -13.27 6.76
C ARG A 12 16.06 -13.62 7.02
N ALA A 13 15.16 -12.61 7.12
CA ALA A 13 13.72 -12.82 7.32
C ALA A 13 13.11 -13.59 6.13
N ILE A 14 13.40 -13.15 4.91
CA ILE A 14 12.91 -13.82 3.69
C ILE A 14 13.46 -15.24 3.58
N ARG A 15 14.74 -15.47 3.85
CA ARG A 15 15.31 -16.84 3.86
C ARG A 15 14.74 -17.71 4.97
N GLY A 16 14.32 -17.13 6.09
CA GLY A 16 13.56 -17.82 7.12
C GLY A 16 12.26 -18.39 6.55
N ALA A 17 11.44 -17.53 5.97
CA ALA A 17 10.19 -17.92 5.33
C ALA A 17 10.40 -18.93 4.19
N MET A 18 11.45 -18.79 3.38
CA MET A 18 11.81 -19.76 2.35
C MET A 18 12.09 -21.17 2.95
N ARG A 19 12.83 -21.24 4.07
CA ARG A 19 13.11 -22.53 4.76
C ARG A 19 11.84 -23.16 5.29
N ASP A 20 10.98 -22.37 5.90
CA ASP A 20 9.72 -22.85 6.47
C ASP A 20 8.78 -23.38 5.38
N ALA A 21 8.81 -22.78 4.19
CA ALA A 21 8.07 -23.21 3.01
C ALA A 21 8.78 -24.33 2.21
N GLY A 22 10.02 -24.69 2.56
CA GLY A 22 10.81 -25.70 1.84
C GLY A 22 11.21 -25.29 0.43
N LEU A 23 11.53 -24.01 0.22
CA LEU A 23 12.01 -23.47 -1.06
C LEU A 23 13.55 -23.53 -1.13
N ASP A 24 14.07 -23.86 -2.30
CA ASP A 24 15.51 -23.84 -2.60
C ASP A 24 15.99 -22.48 -3.09
N ALA A 25 15.10 -21.76 -3.79
CA ALA A 25 15.35 -20.40 -4.27
C ALA A 25 14.04 -19.62 -4.39
N LEU A 26 14.17 -18.30 -4.52
CA LEU A 26 13.06 -17.38 -4.69
C LEU A 26 13.38 -16.40 -5.82
N VAL A 27 12.39 -16.10 -6.65
CA VAL A 27 12.40 -15.00 -7.60
C VAL A 27 11.43 -13.92 -7.10
N VAL A 28 11.92 -12.70 -6.89
CA VAL A 28 11.08 -11.58 -6.52
C VAL A 28 10.91 -10.68 -7.74
N SER A 29 9.67 -10.53 -8.18
CA SER A 29 9.32 -9.74 -9.36
C SER A 29 9.04 -8.29 -8.98
N GLY A 30 9.52 -7.35 -9.82
CA GLY A 30 9.17 -5.94 -9.72
C GLY A 30 9.01 -5.32 -11.10
N SER A 31 7.99 -4.48 -11.27
CA SER A 31 7.68 -3.87 -12.56
C SER A 31 7.13 -2.47 -12.42
N GLU A 32 7.74 -1.53 -13.12
CA GLU A 32 7.20 -0.17 -13.24
C GLU A 32 5.90 -0.15 -14.05
N TYR A 33 5.73 -1.07 -14.99
CA TYR A 33 4.51 -1.16 -15.81
C TYR A 33 3.25 -1.50 -14.99
N THR A 34 3.40 -2.24 -13.91
CA THR A 34 2.30 -2.60 -13.01
C THR A 34 2.22 -1.72 -11.78
N GLY A 35 3.26 -0.91 -11.49
CA GLY A 35 3.40 -0.16 -10.25
C GLY A 35 3.81 -1.02 -9.03
N PHE A 36 4.08 -2.31 -9.23
CA PHE A 36 4.50 -3.25 -8.18
C PHE A 36 6.01 -3.47 -8.24
N ASP A 37 6.79 -2.59 -7.65
CA ASP A 37 8.26 -2.68 -7.56
C ASP A 37 8.79 -2.72 -6.12
N GLY A 38 7.92 -2.51 -5.14
CA GLY A 38 8.29 -2.38 -3.72
C GLY A 38 8.98 -3.61 -3.13
N ALA A 39 8.66 -4.83 -3.58
CA ALA A 39 9.33 -6.04 -3.11
C ALA A 39 10.79 -6.13 -3.59
N VAL A 40 11.07 -5.70 -4.83
CA VAL A 40 12.43 -5.57 -5.35
C VAL A 40 13.18 -4.49 -4.58
N LEU A 41 12.57 -3.30 -4.40
CA LEU A 41 13.13 -2.22 -3.61
C LEU A 41 13.45 -2.66 -2.18
N TYR A 42 12.56 -3.39 -1.53
CA TYR A 42 12.74 -3.95 -0.19
C TYR A 42 14.01 -4.80 -0.09
N LEU A 43 14.22 -5.71 -1.06
CA LEU A 43 15.34 -6.65 -1.01
C LEU A 43 16.68 -6.05 -1.44
N CYS A 44 16.68 -5.12 -2.37
CA CYS A 44 17.94 -4.71 -2.99
C CYS A 44 18.24 -3.20 -2.93
N GLY A 45 17.29 -2.39 -2.47
CA GLY A 45 17.40 -0.93 -2.47
C GLY A 45 17.40 -0.30 -3.88
N PHE A 46 17.15 -1.10 -4.91
CA PHE A 46 17.09 -0.61 -6.29
C PHE A 46 15.67 -0.14 -6.63
N GLN A 47 15.52 1.14 -6.95
CA GLN A 47 14.26 1.68 -7.43
C GLN A 47 14.14 1.48 -8.94
N ILE A 48 13.14 0.74 -9.38
CA ILE A 48 12.85 0.52 -10.79
C ILE A 48 12.21 1.78 -11.37
N VAL A 49 12.98 2.58 -12.10
CA VAL A 49 12.48 3.82 -12.72
C VAL A 49 11.87 3.60 -14.10
N HIS A 50 12.18 2.47 -14.73
CA HIS A 50 11.63 2.07 -16.02
C HIS A 50 11.82 0.58 -16.25
N ARG A 51 10.90 -0.08 -16.96
CA ARG A 51 10.91 -1.52 -17.24
C ARG A 51 10.55 -2.36 -16.00
N TYR A 52 11.25 -3.47 -15.84
CA TYR A 52 11.07 -4.42 -14.74
C TYR A 52 12.41 -5.03 -14.36
N ALA A 53 12.45 -5.63 -13.20
CA ALA A 53 13.60 -6.38 -12.73
C ALA A 53 13.15 -7.55 -11.85
N TYR A 54 14.04 -8.51 -11.68
CA TYR A 54 13.88 -9.63 -10.75
C TYR A 54 15.03 -9.65 -9.77
N VAL A 55 14.77 -10.02 -8.52
CA VAL A 55 15.81 -10.43 -7.59
C VAL A 55 15.76 -11.94 -7.47
N PHE A 56 16.83 -12.63 -7.85
CA PHE A 56 17.00 -14.05 -7.58
C PHE A 56 17.66 -14.19 -6.21
N VAL A 57 17.03 -14.91 -5.30
CA VAL A 57 17.51 -15.16 -3.95
C VAL A 57 17.72 -16.66 -3.78
N PRO A 58 18.95 -17.17 -3.78
CA PRO A 58 19.23 -18.55 -3.39
C PRO A 58 19.04 -18.71 -1.89
N LEU A 59 18.69 -19.90 -1.44
CA LEU A 59 18.60 -20.18 0.01
C LEU A 59 19.94 -19.93 0.72
N GLU A 60 21.04 -20.23 0.05
CA GLU A 60 22.41 -19.96 0.49
C GLU A 60 23.22 -19.28 -0.63
N GLY A 61 24.10 -18.34 -0.27
CA GLY A 61 24.92 -17.57 -1.24
C GLY A 61 24.34 -16.18 -1.55
N ASP A 62 24.90 -15.50 -2.54
CA ASP A 62 24.57 -14.12 -2.84
C ASP A 62 23.39 -14.00 -3.80
N PRO A 63 22.48 -13.03 -3.59
CA PRO A 63 21.40 -12.75 -4.52
C PRO A 63 21.91 -12.06 -5.79
N ALA A 64 21.14 -12.15 -6.87
CA ALA A 64 21.41 -11.48 -8.13
C ALA A 64 20.23 -10.58 -8.54
N LEU A 65 20.54 -9.41 -9.10
CA LEU A 65 19.56 -8.48 -9.68
C LEU A 65 19.56 -8.64 -11.20
N VAL A 66 18.41 -9.04 -11.76
CA VAL A 66 18.27 -9.48 -13.14
C VAL A 66 17.37 -8.53 -13.93
N PHE A 67 17.85 -8.04 -15.04
CA PHE A 67 17.14 -7.11 -15.93
C PHE A 67 16.98 -7.69 -17.33
N PRO A 68 15.99 -7.25 -18.10
CA PRO A 68 16.01 -7.44 -19.54
C PRO A 68 17.16 -6.61 -20.14
N SER A 69 17.79 -7.13 -21.22
CA SER A 69 18.97 -6.50 -21.86
C SER A 69 18.72 -5.04 -22.23
N GLU A 70 17.51 -4.72 -22.66
CA GLU A 70 17.11 -3.35 -23.02
C GLU A 70 17.02 -2.38 -21.81
N ALA A 71 17.06 -2.88 -20.57
CA ALA A 71 17.05 -2.05 -19.37
C ALA A 71 18.46 -1.67 -18.88
N ARG A 72 19.53 -2.01 -19.62
CA ARG A 72 20.91 -1.73 -19.23
C ARG A 72 21.14 -0.26 -18.87
N TYR A 73 20.54 0.66 -19.63
CA TYR A 73 20.69 2.10 -19.42
C TYR A 73 20.14 2.62 -18.08
N VAL A 74 19.30 1.84 -17.40
CA VAL A 74 18.81 2.14 -16.03
C VAL A 74 19.46 1.24 -15.00
N GLY A 75 19.66 -0.04 -15.30
CA GLY A 75 20.19 -1.03 -14.37
C GLY A 75 21.65 -0.83 -14.00
N ASP A 76 22.48 -0.35 -14.95
CA ASP A 76 23.91 -0.12 -14.70
C ASP A 76 24.19 1.00 -13.70
N HIS A 77 23.29 1.98 -13.59
CA HIS A 77 23.51 3.23 -12.82
C HIS A 77 22.73 3.33 -11.52
N GLY A 78 21.71 2.50 -11.34
CA GLY A 78 20.90 2.50 -10.12
C GLY A 78 21.68 2.05 -8.89
N SER A 79 21.42 2.67 -7.75
CA SER A 79 21.99 2.25 -6.47
C SER A 79 21.38 0.93 -6.00
N THR A 80 22.19 -0.03 -5.62
CA THR A 80 21.81 -1.28 -4.98
C THR A 80 22.97 -1.83 -4.21
N TRP A 81 22.70 -2.66 -3.19
CA TRP A 81 23.72 -3.40 -2.48
C TRP A 81 24.00 -4.79 -3.10
N ILE A 82 23.16 -5.25 -4.05
CA ILE A 82 23.43 -6.51 -4.78
C ILE A 82 24.54 -6.27 -5.80
N GLU A 83 25.62 -7.03 -5.70
CA GLU A 83 26.79 -6.90 -6.57
C GLU A 83 26.56 -7.52 -7.96
N GLU A 84 25.95 -8.72 -8.00
CA GLU A 84 25.68 -9.42 -9.26
C GLU A 84 24.50 -8.77 -9.99
N ARG A 85 24.80 -8.07 -11.10
CA ARG A 85 23.81 -7.51 -12.01
C ARG A 85 23.85 -8.21 -13.33
N VAL A 86 22.72 -8.73 -13.77
CA VAL A 86 22.58 -9.53 -14.97
C VAL A 86 21.66 -8.83 -15.95
N PHE A 87 22.05 -8.82 -17.22
CA PHE A 87 21.24 -8.30 -18.32
C PHE A 87 21.03 -9.41 -19.35
N ALA A 88 19.81 -9.94 -19.43
CA ALA A 88 19.46 -11.08 -20.25
C ALA A 88 18.39 -10.72 -21.28
N ASP A 89 18.46 -11.27 -22.48
CA ASP A 89 17.45 -11.06 -23.52
C ASP A 89 16.11 -11.67 -23.11
N VAL A 90 16.15 -12.79 -22.39
CA VAL A 90 15.01 -13.42 -21.74
C VAL A 90 15.38 -13.71 -20.28
N PRO A 91 15.10 -12.80 -19.34
CA PRO A 91 15.41 -12.99 -17.91
C PRO A 91 14.95 -14.34 -17.35
N GLY A 92 13.78 -14.82 -17.77
CA GLY A 92 13.25 -16.10 -17.35
C GLY A 92 14.13 -17.31 -17.71
N GLU A 93 14.89 -17.26 -18.79
CA GLU A 93 15.86 -18.32 -19.15
C GLU A 93 17.05 -18.30 -18.20
N TRP A 94 17.58 -17.13 -17.89
CA TRP A 94 18.66 -16.99 -16.92
C TRP A 94 18.24 -17.46 -15.53
N LEU A 95 17.04 -17.06 -15.09
CA LEU A 95 16.46 -17.47 -13.80
C LEU A 95 16.31 -19.00 -13.72
N ARG A 96 15.77 -19.63 -14.80
CA ARG A 96 15.67 -21.09 -14.91
C ARG A 96 17.03 -21.78 -14.79
N ASP A 97 18.03 -21.30 -15.55
CA ASP A 97 19.35 -21.90 -15.57
C ASP A 97 20.08 -21.68 -14.23
N ARG A 98 19.86 -20.58 -13.56
CA ARG A 98 20.39 -20.29 -12.20
C ARG A 98 19.73 -21.17 -11.12
N ALA A 99 18.45 -21.47 -11.27
CA ALA A 99 17.69 -22.36 -10.37
C ALA A 99 17.92 -23.85 -10.64
N ARG A 100 18.82 -24.22 -11.57
CA ARG A 100 19.08 -25.62 -11.91
C ARG A 100 19.52 -26.42 -10.69
N GLY A 101 18.80 -27.53 -10.43
CA GLY A 101 19.01 -28.40 -9.26
C GLY A 101 18.12 -28.06 -8.06
N ALA A 102 17.37 -26.97 -8.10
CA ALA A 102 16.27 -26.72 -7.17
C ALA A 102 15.15 -27.75 -7.39
N ALA A 103 14.46 -28.15 -6.34
CA ALA A 103 13.21 -28.91 -6.43
C ALA A 103 11.99 -27.95 -6.42
N ARG A 104 12.06 -26.87 -5.62
CA ARG A 104 10.97 -25.89 -5.43
C ARG A 104 11.48 -24.46 -5.52
N LEU A 105 10.87 -23.71 -6.41
CA LEU A 105 11.18 -22.30 -6.66
C LEU A 105 9.97 -21.43 -6.30
N GLY A 106 10.12 -20.55 -5.31
CA GLY A 106 9.12 -19.53 -5.00
C GLY A 106 9.17 -18.38 -5.99
N VAL A 107 8.02 -17.76 -6.26
CA VAL A 107 7.95 -16.52 -7.04
C VAL A 107 7.01 -15.54 -6.35
N TYR A 108 7.53 -14.39 -5.93
CA TYR A 108 6.73 -13.24 -5.52
C TYR A 108 6.23 -12.50 -6.76
N GLY A 109 4.94 -12.18 -6.81
CA GLY A 109 4.32 -11.51 -7.95
C GLY A 109 4.11 -12.43 -9.15
N LEU A 110 3.95 -13.73 -8.93
CA LEU A 110 3.76 -14.72 -9.99
C LEU A 110 2.55 -14.40 -10.87
N ASP A 111 1.42 -14.09 -10.24
CA ASP A 111 0.14 -13.97 -10.93
C ASP A 111 -0.15 -12.56 -11.49
N TYR A 112 0.60 -11.52 -11.05
CA TYR A 112 0.24 -10.13 -11.37
C TYR A 112 1.41 -9.20 -11.68
N VAL A 113 2.68 -9.61 -11.45
CA VAL A 113 3.87 -8.78 -11.74
C VAL A 113 4.78 -9.41 -12.78
N MET A 114 5.07 -10.71 -12.66
CA MET A 114 5.94 -11.42 -13.59
C MET A 114 5.35 -11.42 -14.99
N ASN A 115 6.15 -11.05 -16.01
CA ASN A 115 5.62 -11.11 -17.36
C ASN A 115 5.56 -12.55 -17.90
N VAL A 116 4.57 -12.80 -18.76
CA VAL A 116 4.26 -14.14 -19.28
C VAL A 116 5.42 -14.76 -20.07
N ARG A 117 6.25 -13.94 -20.75
CA ARG A 117 7.43 -14.43 -21.51
C ARG A 117 8.43 -15.07 -20.57
N ASP A 118 8.76 -14.36 -19.47
CA ASP A 118 9.76 -14.82 -18.51
C ASP A 118 9.22 -15.98 -17.67
N TYR A 119 7.93 -15.95 -17.31
CA TYR A 119 7.26 -17.09 -16.67
C TYR A 119 7.34 -18.37 -17.51
N ARG A 120 7.02 -18.28 -18.82
CA ARG A 120 7.08 -19.44 -19.71
C ARG A 120 8.48 -20.03 -19.84
N ALA A 121 9.50 -19.17 -19.86
CA ALA A 121 10.89 -19.60 -19.91
C ALA A 121 11.33 -20.24 -18.57
N LEU A 122 10.91 -19.65 -17.44
CA LEU A 122 11.16 -20.14 -16.08
C LEU A 122 10.48 -21.51 -15.86
N ALA A 123 9.20 -21.61 -16.18
CA ALA A 123 8.37 -22.81 -16.01
C ALA A 123 8.78 -24.01 -16.88
N ALA A 124 9.71 -23.82 -17.82
CA ALA A 124 10.34 -24.91 -18.57
C ALA A 124 11.47 -25.62 -17.81
N GLY A 125 11.77 -25.22 -16.56
CA GLY A 125 12.73 -25.90 -15.67
C GLY A 125 12.17 -27.18 -15.02
N ASP A 126 13.06 -28.02 -14.52
CA ASP A 126 12.73 -29.27 -13.82
C ASP A 126 12.52 -29.02 -12.31
N PHE A 127 11.68 -28.06 -11.96
CA PHE A 127 11.33 -27.70 -10.58
C PHE A 127 9.87 -27.23 -10.50
N GLU A 128 9.30 -27.35 -9.30
CA GLU A 128 7.97 -26.80 -9.03
C GLU A 128 8.07 -25.27 -8.85
N VAL A 129 7.22 -24.51 -9.56
CA VAL A 129 7.07 -23.05 -9.38
C VAL A 129 5.87 -22.78 -8.49
N ILE A 130 6.07 -22.02 -7.40
CA ILE A 130 5.07 -21.79 -6.37
C ILE A 130 4.93 -20.28 -6.15
N ALA A 131 3.69 -19.75 -6.08
CA ALA A 131 3.44 -18.40 -5.61
C ALA A 131 3.91 -18.25 -4.16
N PHE A 132 4.58 -17.15 -3.84
CA PHE A 132 5.18 -16.90 -2.52
C PHE A 132 4.90 -15.46 -2.04
N ASP A 133 3.71 -14.98 -2.31
CA ASP A 133 3.35 -13.60 -2.01
C ASP A 133 3.01 -13.41 -0.54
N GLU A 134 2.17 -14.28 0.02
CA GLU A 134 1.72 -14.16 1.41
C GLU A 134 2.86 -14.37 2.41
N GLU A 135 3.64 -15.42 2.25
CA GLU A 135 4.77 -15.72 3.12
C GLU A 135 5.86 -14.65 3.04
N PHE A 136 6.09 -14.10 1.85
CA PHE A 136 7.02 -12.97 1.66
C PHE A 136 6.53 -11.72 2.39
N ASP A 137 5.26 -11.38 2.24
CA ASP A 137 4.67 -10.22 2.89
C ASP A 137 4.64 -10.36 4.41
N LEU A 138 4.32 -11.55 4.92
CA LEU A 138 4.36 -11.85 6.36
C LEU A 138 5.79 -11.74 6.92
N ALA A 139 6.80 -12.17 6.17
CA ALA A 139 8.20 -12.05 6.58
C ALA A 139 8.71 -10.60 6.68
N ARG A 140 8.05 -9.65 6.01
CA ARG A 140 8.33 -8.20 6.07
C ARG A 140 7.27 -7.38 6.80
N ALA A 141 6.25 -8.02 7.36
CA ALA A 141 5.13 -7.34 7.99
C ALA A 141 5.54 -6.52 9.21
N VAL A 142 6.42 -7.04 10.07
CA VAL A 142 6.96 -6.34 11.24
C VAL A 142 8.05 -5.38 10.81
N LYS A 143 7.81 -4.09 11.02
CA LYS A 143 8.71 -3.01 10.59
C LYS A 143 9.82 -2.77 11.60
N SER A 144 11.05 -2.50 11.14
CA SER A 144 12.14 -2.00 11.99
C SER A 144 11.90 -0.54 12.40
N ASP A 145 12.71 -0.03 13.33
CA ASP A 145 12.62 1.38 13.75
C ASP A 145 12.89 2.34 12.59
N GLU A 146 13.82 1.98 11.69
CA GLU A 146 14.11 2.74 10.47
C GLU A 146 12.93 2.70 9.51
N GLU A 147 12.29 1.54 9.32
CA GLU A 147 11.10 1.40 8.49
C GLU A 147 9.91 2.15 9.08
N LEU A 148 9.71 2.12 10.39
CA LEU A 148 8.68 2.92 11.07
C LEU A 148 8.94 4.42 10.93
N SER A 149 10.20 4.86 11.01
CA SER A 149 10.56 6.26 10.76
C SER A 149 10.21 6.68 9.33
N ALA A 150 10.46 5.81 8.35
CA ALA A 150 10.14 6.04 6.95
C ALA A 150 8.62 6.08 6.70
N VAL A 151 7.84 5.20 7.35
CA VAL A 151 6.37 5.24 7.30
C VAL A 151 5.84 6.56 7.89
N ARG A 152 6.36 6.99 9.04
CA ARG A 152 5.97 8.27 9.65
C ARG A 152 6.31 9.47 8.78
N GLU A 153 7.42 9.41 8.03
CA GLU A 153 7.75 10.42 7.03
C GLU A 153 6.71 10.43 5.90
N ALA A 154 6.35 9.27 5.36
CA ALA A 154 5.32 9.14 4.34
C ALA A 154 3.96 9.68 4.83
N VAL A 155 3.56 9.39 6.08
CA VAL A 155 2.35 9.94 6.70
C VAL A 155 2.39 11.46 6.75
N ARG A 156 3.51 12.08 7.20
CA ARG A 156 3.64 13.55 7.25
C ARG A 156 3.56 14.18 5.86
N ILE A 157 4.12 13.54 4.85
CA ILE A 157 4.00 14.00 3.46
C ILE A 157 2.55 13.88 2.97
N ASN A 158 1.87 12.79 3.31
CA ASN A 158 0.47 12.60 2.97
C ASN A 158 -0.43 13.64 3.62
N GLU A 159 -0.21 13.96 4.91
CA GLU A 159 -0.91 15.06 5.60
C GLU A 159 -0.68 16.42 4.92
N ALA A 160 0.55 16.70 4.44
CA ALA A 160 0.82 17.91 3.69
C ALA A 160 0.01 17.97 2.37
N GLY A 161 -0.20 16.82 1.73
CA GLY A 161 -1.12 16.69 0.59
C GLY A 161 -2.57 16.98 0.98
N PHE A 162 -3.04 16.42 2.11
CA PHE A 162 -4.38 16.70 2.63
C PHE A 162 -4.60 18.21 2.85
N TRP A 163 -3.68 18.87 3.55
CA TRP A 163 -3.79 20.32 3.78
C TRP A 163 -3.76 21.12 2.47
N THR A 164 -3.05 20.62 1.45
CA THR A 164 -3.05 21.23 0.12
C THR A 164 -4.40 21.06 -0.58
N VAL A 165 -5.03 19.88 -0.48
CA VAL A 165 -6.40 19.65 -0.99
C VAL A 165 -7.38 20.59 -0.30
N LEU A 166 -7.34 20.67 1.03
CA LEU A 166 -8.21 21.56 1.80
C LEU A 166 -8.05 23.03 1.39
N SER A 167 -6.81 23.50 1.25
CA SER A 167 -6.52 24.89 0.81
C SER A 167 -6.92 25.15 -0.65
N ALA A 168 -6.93 24.12 -1.50
CA ALA A 168 -7.37 24.25 -2.89
C ALA A 168 -8.87 24.12 -3.07
N TYR A 169 -9.57 23.56 -2.07
CA TYR A 169 -11.01 23.33 -2.13
C TYR A 169 -11.78 24.63 -2.24
N GLU A 170 -12.62 24.73 -3.28
CA GLU A 170 -13.50 25.85 -3.50
C GLU A 170 -14.69 25.37 -4.35
N PRO A 171 -15.94 25.56 -3.90
CA PRO A 171 -17.11 25.27 -4.71
C PRO A 171 -17.06 25.94 -6.08
N GLY A 172 -17.36 25.17 -7.12
CA GLY A 172 -17.28 25.61 -8.52
C GLY A 172 -15.98 25.26 -9.24
N LYS A 173 -14.92 24.90 -8.52
CA LYS A 173 -13.72 24.31 -9.10
C LYS A 173 -13.99 22.87 -9.57
N THR A 174 -13.22 22.41 -10.53
CA THR A 174 -13.23 21.01 -10.96
C THR A 174 -12.46 20.13 -9.98
N GLU A 175 -12.71 18.82 -10.02
CA GLU A 175 -11.97 17.83 -9.22
C GLU A 175 -10.45 17.97 -9.47
N ALA A 176 -10.04 18.12 -10.74
CA ALA A 176 -8.63 18.24 -11.10
C ALA A 176 -8.00 19.53 -10.53
N GLU A 177 -8.72 20.66 -10.54
CA GLU A 177 -8.23 21.92 -9.95
C GLU A 177 -8.04 21.84 -8.43
N ILE A 178 -8.79 20.97 -7.75
CA ILE A 178 -8.68 20.73 -6.31
C ILE A 178 -7.54 19.73 -6.01
N MET A 179 -7.42 18.66 -6.79
CA MET A 179 -6.51 17.55 -6.49
C MET A 179 -5.08 17.72 -7.06
N ALA A 180 -4.92 18.40 -8.20
CA ALA A 180 -3.61 18.56 -8.84
C ALA A 180 -2.56 19.26 -7.98
N PRO A 181 -2.89 20.29 -7.15
CA PRO A 181 -1.92 20.89 -6.24
C PRO A 181 -1.32 19.91 -5.23
N ALA A 182 -2.09 18.93 -4.75
CA ALA A 182 -1.58 17.89 -3.85
C ALA A 182 -0.57 16.97 -4.55
N ALA A 183 -0.83 16.59 -5.81
CA ALA A 183 0.12 15.81 -6.60
C ALA A 183 1.44 16.57 -6.80
N ALA A 184 1.40 17.86 -7.12
CA ALA A 184 2.58 18.70 -7.20
C ALA A 184 3.33 18.77 -5.87
N ARG A 185 2.60 18.91 -4.76
CA ARG A 185 3.18 18.95 -3.41
C ARG A 185 3.88 17.66 -3.04
N PHE A 186 3.33 16.51 -3.41
CA PHE A 186 3.98 15.21 -3.20
C PHE A 186 5.32 15.12 -3.93
N VAL A 187 5.36 15.53 -5.20
CA VAL A 187 6.61 15.56 -5.98
C VAL A 187 7.65 16.48 -5.34
N GLU A 188 7.27 17.67 -4.87
CA GLU A 188 8.15 18.60 -4.15
C GLU A 188 8.74 17.99 -2.88
N LEU A 189 7.98 17.14 -2.20
CA LEU A 189 8.39 16.45 -0.97
C LEU A 189 9.10 15.12 -1.20
N GLY A 190 9.34 14.75 -2.46
CA GLY A 190 10.19 13.62 -2.83
C GLY A 190 9.47 12.28 -2.99
N THR A 191 8.13 12.25 -3.10
CA THR A 191 7.41 10.99 -3.33
C THR A 191 7.62 10.41 -4.73
N GLY A 192 8.17 11.18 -5.64
CA GLY A 192 8.39 10.74 -7.02
C GLY A 192 7.09 10.38 -7.72
N ARG A 193 7.07 9.19 -8.36
CA ARG A 193 5.95 8.72 -9.19
C ARG A 193 4.89 7.90 -8.44
N HIS A 194 5.16 7.49 -7.22
CA HIS A 194 4.23 6.67 -6.43
C HIS A 194 3.32 7.55 -5.58
N ALA A 195 2.52 8.38 -6.22
CA ALA A 195 1.46 9.13 -5.58
C ALA A 195 0.16 8.90 -6.36
N MET A 196 -0.84 8.40 -5.69
CA MET A 196 -2.14 8.11 -6.26
C MET A 196 -3.18 9.05 -5.66
N ASN A 197 -3.81 9.86 -6.52
CA ASN A 197 -4.92 10.73 -6.14
C ASN A 197 -6.17 10.26 -6.85
N MET A 198 -7.14 9.79 -6.10
CA MET A 198 -8.44 9.39 -6.64
C MET A 198 -9.55 10.18 -5.98
N VAL A 199 -10.48 10.67 -6.77
CA VAL A 199 -11.77 11.12 -6.26
C VAL A 199 -12.69 9.90 -6.24
N LEU A 200 -13.16 9.53 -5.06
CA LEU A 200 -14.09 8.42 -4.91
C LEU A 200 -15.51 8.84 -5.26
N ALA A 201 -15.94 10.00 -4.75
CA ALA A 201 -17.25 10.54 -5.02
C ALA A 201 -17.32 12.02 -4.60
N HIS A 202 -18.16 12.78 -5.27
CA HIS A 202 -18.71 14.01 -4.72
C HIS A 202 -20.16 14.17 -5.18
N GLY A 203 -20.94 14.91 -4.40
CA GLY A 203 -22.33 15.17 -4.66
C GLY A 203 -23.03 15.66 -3.39
N PRO A 204 -24.24 16.19 -3.53
CA PRO A 204 -25.01 16.61 -2.38
C PRO A 204 -25.23 15.45 -1.42
N PRO A 205 -25.43 15.73 -0.12
CA PRO A 205 -25.71 14.69 0.86
C PRO A 205 -26.88 13.81 0.41
N GLY A 206 -26.65 12.48 0.39
CA GLY A 206 -27.61 11.49 -0.12
C GLY A 206 -27.55 11.23 -1.62
N GLY A 207 -26.66 11.88 -2.38
CA GLY A 207 -26.54 11.74 -3.83
C GLY A 207 -25.21 11.21 -4.35
N ALA A 208 -24.16 11.27 -3.55
CA ALA A 208 -22.85 10.77 -3.92
C ALA A 208 -22.82 9.24 -3.87
N ARG A 209 -22.45 8.61 -4.99
CA ARG A 209 -22.13 7.18 -5.02
C ARG A 209 -20.61 7.01 -5.05
N PRO A 210 -20.09 6.01 -4.32
CA PRO A 210 -18.66 5.75 -4.34
C PRO A 210 -18.23 5.22 -5.71
N GLU A 211 -17.33 5.98 -6.34
CA GLU A 211 -16.71 5.60 -7.61
C GLU A 211 -15.21 5.88 -7.50
N PHE A 212 -14.38 4.87 -7.79
CA PHE A 212 -12.94 5.08 -7.93
C PHE A 212 -12.67 5.67 -9.31
N VAL A 213 -12.53 6.99 -9.38
CA VAL A 213 -12.35 7.72 -10.63
C VAL A 213 -11.17 8.68 -10.56
N ILE A 214 -10.54 8.89 -11.69
CA ILE A 214 -9.50 9.91 -11.83
C ILE A 214 -10.17 11.29 -11.72
N PRO A 215 -9.54 12.27 -11.01
CA PRO A 215 -10.06 13.63 -10.90
C PRO A 215 -10.35 14.25 -12.27
N SER A 216 -11.60 14.67 -12.46
CA SER A 216 -12.11 15.17 -13.74
C SER A 216 -11.76 16.65 -13.94
N GLU A 217 -11.36 17.00 -15.18
CA GLU A 217 -11.16 18.40 -15.60
C GLU A 217 -12.48 19.15 -15.82
N THR A 218 -13.62 18.46 -15.83
CA THR A 218 -14.91 19.05 -16.17
C THR A 218 -15.96 18.92 -15.07
N ARG A 219 -15.90 17.90 -14.22
CA ARG A 219 -16.82 17.78 -13.08
C ARG A 219 -16.45 18.79 -12.01
N LYS A 220 -17.42 19.63 -11.66
CA LYS A 220 -17.29 20.68 -10.65
C LYS A 220 -17.87 20.25 -9.32
N VAL A 221 -17.16 20.54 -8.25
CA VAL A 221 -17.66 20.32 -6.90
C VAL A 221 -18.66 21.41 -6.54
N GLY A 222 -19.86 21.03 -6.13
CA GLY A 222 -20.93 21.95 -5.74
C GLY A 222 -20.74 22.52 -4.33
N ALA A 223 -21.48 23.57 -4.00
CA ALA A 223 -21.38 24.27 -2.71
C ALA A 223 -21.79 23.39 -1.50
N GLU A 224 -22.62 22.37 -1.72
CA GLU A 224 -23.08 21.45 -0.68
C GLU A 224 -22.56 20.02 -0.87
N ASP A 225 -21.63 19.84 -1.83
CA ASP A 225 -21.07 18.52 -2.11
C ASP A 225 -20.11 18.09 -1.00
N LEU A 226 -20.24 16.82 -0.64
CA LEU A 226 -19.25 16.13 0.17
C LEU A 226 -18.18 15.54 -0.76
N LEU A 227 -16.94 16.02 -0.65
CA LEU A 227 -15.81 15.53 -1.41
C LEU A 227 -15.15 14.39 -0.64
N LEU A 228 -15.19 13.19 -1.22
CA LEU A 228 -14.49 11.98 -0.76
C LEU A 228 -13.37 11.68 -1.73
N TYR A 229 -12.19 11.35 -1.23
CA TYR A 229 -11.02 11.09 -2.04
C TYR A 229 -10.02 10.22 -1.31
N SER A 230 -9.11 9.64 -2.08
CA SER A 230 -7.99 8.83 -1.61
C SER A 230 -6.68 9.59 -1.84
N LEU A 231 -5.81 9.59 -0.84
CA LEU A 231 -4.42 10.01 -0.97
C LEU A 231 -3.53 8.85 -0.52
N GLU A 232 -2.85 8.25 -1.48
CA GLU A 232 -2.01 7.07 -1.31
C GLU A 232 -0.64 7.39 -1.90
N ILE A 233 0.41 7.38 -1.10
CA ILE A 233 1.73 7.78 -1.55
C ILE A 233 2.82 6.83 -1.08
N GLY A 234 3.81 6.57 -1.94
CA GLY A 234 5.11 6.06 -1.53
C GLY A 234 6.03 7.23 -1.17
N GLY A 235 6.50 7.28 0.08
CA GLY A 235 7.45 8.28 0.54
C GLY A 235 8.84 8.15 -0.12
N PRO A 236 9.80 9.05 0.18
CA PRO A 236 11.13 9.07 -0.44
C PRO A 236 11.91 7.75 -0.31
N SER A 237 11.66 7.00 0.75
CA SER A 237 12.25 5.68 1.00
C SER A 237 11.48 4.51 0.38
N GLY A 238 10.36 4.78 -0.31
CA GLY A 238 9.49 3.77 -0.90
C GLY A 238 8.43 3.20 0.04
N HIS A 239 8.39 3.59 1.33
CA HIS A 239 7.30 3.18 2.22
C HIS A 239 6.03 3.96 1.95
N TRP A 240 4.91 3.24 1.91
CA TRP A 240 3.60 3.80 1.62
C TRP A 240 2.88 4.28 2.88
N ALA A 241 2.02 5.28 2.67
CA ALA A 241 1.04 5.75 3.64
C ALA A 241 -0.26 6.14 2.92
N GLU A 242 -1.37 5.96 3.61
CA GLU A 242 -2.70 6.34 3.16
C GLU A 242 -3.39 7.14 4.25
N VAL A 243 -3.70 8.39 3.94
CA VAL A 243 -4.39 9.30 4.87
C VAL A 243 -5.29 10.22 4.08
N SER A 244 -6.59 10.19 4.36
CA SER A 244 -7.54 11.16 3.80
C SER A 244 -8.68 11.45 4.77
N ARG A 245 -9.23 12.65 4.65
CA ARG A 245 -10.43 13.07 5.38
C ARG A 245 -11.39 13.76 4.41
N PRO A 246 -12.70 13.55 4.55
CA PRO A 246 -13.68 14.21 3.72
C PRO A 246 -13.69 15.72 3.92
N VAL A 247 -14.00 16.46 2.84
CA VAL A 247 -14.12 17.93 2.85
C VAL A 247 -15.51 18.33 2.37
N MET A 248 -16.08 19.36 3.01
CA MET A 248 -17.40 19.88 2.66
C MET A 248 -17.47 21.38 3.04
N ALA A 249 -18.09 22.23 2.22
CA ALA A 249 -18.36 23.61 2.59
C ALA A 249 -19.73 23.80 3.27
N GLY A 250 -20.63 22.84 3.11
CA GLY A 250 -21.98 22.86 3.64
C GLY A 250 -22.13 22.11 4.96
N ARG A 251 -23.36 21.72 5.26
CA ARG A 251 -23.68 20.90 6.44
C ARG A 251 -23.94 19.46 6.02
N PRO A 252 -23.37 18.46 6.73
CA PRO A 252 -23.64 17.07 6.45
C PRO A 252 -25.12 16.73 6.65
N SER A 253 -25.64 15.80 5.84
CA SER A 253 -26.96 15.22 6.06
C SER A 253 -27.02 14.48 7.41
N ALA A 254 -28.22 14.15 7.87
CA ALA A 254 -28.39 13.35 9.09
C ALA A 254 -27.71 11.98 8.96
N ALA A 255 -27.80 11.33 7.80
CA ALA A 255 -27.13 10.05 7.52
C ALA A 255 -25.61 10.20 7.52
N THR A 256 -25.06 11.22 6.87
CA THR A 256 -23.61 11.50 6.88
C THR A 256 -23.10 11.81 8.28
N ALA A 257 -23.86 12.57 9.08
CA ALA A 257 -23.52 12.87 10.46
C ALA A 257 -23.53 11.62 11.35
N ASP A 258 -24.43 10.67 11.11
CA ASP A 258 -24.48 9.41 11.83
C ASP A 258 -23.35 8.45 11.41
N MET A 259 -22.99 8.41 10.12
CA MET A 259 -21.78 7.72 9.66
C MET A 259 -20.51 8.29 10.31
N LEU A 260 -20.41 9.61 10.46
CA LEU A 260 -19.27 10.24 11.14
C LEU A 260 -19.15 9.80 12.60
N LYS A 261 -20.29 9.72 13.33
CA LYS A 261 -20.28 9.17 14.70
C LYS A 261 -19.79 7.72 14.72
N ALA A 262 -20.23 6.90 13.75
CA ALA A 262 -19.76 5.53 13.64
C ALA A 262 -18.25 5.48 13.37
N TYR A 263 -17.69 6.42 12.58
CA TYR A 263 -16.24 6.53 12.36
C TYR A 263 -15.48 6.91 13.63
N VAL A 264 -16.01 7.77 14.49
CA VAL A 264 -15.39 8.08 15.80
C VAL A 264 -15.34 6.83 16.66
N GLU A 265 -16.45 6.09 16.78
CA GLU A 265 -16.50 4.83 17.54
C GLU A 265 -15.59 3.74 16.92
N TYR A 266 -15.54 3.67 15.60
CA TYR A 266 -14.60 2.81 14.87
C TYR A 266 -13.14 3.12 15.24
N THR A 267 -12.77 4.40 15.32
CA THR A 267 -11.40 4.81 15.67
C THR A 267 -11.03 4.38 17.08
N GLU A 268 -11.97 4.48 18.03
CA GLU A 268 -11.79 3.99 19.40
C GLU A 268 -11.66 2.45 19.43
N ALA A 269 -12.49 1.75 18.65
CA ALA A 269 -12.41 0.29 18.51
C ALA A 269 -11.08 -0.14 17.87
N ALA A 270 -10.63 0.54 16.81
CA ALA A 270 -9.35 0.27 16.17
C ALA A 270 -8.19 0.44 17.17
N ARG A 271 -8.18 1.54 17.93
CA ARG A 271 -7.18 1.77 18.99
C ARG A 271 -7.13 0.61 19.99
N ALA A 272 -8.28 0.12 20.42
CA ALA A 272 -8.37 -0.93 21.44
C ALA A 272 -7.97 -2.33 20.92
N VAL A 273 -8.19 -2.61 19.61
CA VAL A 273 -8.03 -3.97 19.04
C VAL A 273 -6.74 -4.13 18.22
N MET A 274 -6.17 -3.07 17.65
CA MET A 274 -4.95 -3.14 16.82
C MET A 274 -3.70 -3.25 17.70
N LYS A 275 -3.56 -4.36 18.39
CA LYS A 275 -2.47 -4.65 19.31
C LYS A 275 -1.90 -6.05 19.11
N GLU A 276 -0.73 -6.27 19.68
CA GLU A 276 -0.06 -7.57 19.66
C GLU A 276 -0.98 -8.70 20.17
N GLY A 277 -1.02 -9.81 19.44
CA GLY A 277 -1.83 -10.97 19.76
C GLY A 277 -3.30 -10.92 19.31
N SER A 278 -3.78 -9.81 18.77
CA SER A 278 -5.08 -9.79 18.07
C SER A 278 -4.93 -10.42 16.69
N THR A 279 -6.02 -10.98 16.14
CA THR A 279 -6.02 -11.47 14.76
C THR A 279 -6.57 -10.42 13.79
N ALA A 280 -6.29 -10.57 12.49
CA ALA A 280 -6.90 -9.74 11.45
C ALA A 280 -8.43 -9.85 11.45
N HIS A 281 -8.98 -11.02 11.84
CA HIS A 281 -10.41 -11.24 12.05
C HIS A 281 -10.95 -10.41 13.23
N ASP A 282 -10.23 -10.37 14.36
CA ASP A 282 -10.64 -9.58 15.53
C ASP A 282 -10.73 -8.10 15.17
N VAL A 283 -9.73 -7.57 14.45
CA VAL A 283 -9.71 -6.19 13.97
C VAL A 283 -10.89 -5.93 13.04
N HIS A 284 -11.14 -6.82 12.07
CA HIS A 284 -12.29 -6.69 11.16
C HIS A 284 -13.60 -6.64 11.94
N THR A 285 -13.78 -7.56 12.90
CA THR A 285 -15.02 -7.69 13.66
C THR A 285 -15.28 -6.45 14.53
N ALA A 286 -14.28 -6.01 15.30
CA ALA A 286 -14.39 -4.85 16.17
C ALA A 286 -14.60 -3.55 15.37
N CYS A 287 -13.82 -3.35 14.29
CA CYS A 287 -13.89 -2.15 13.46
C CYS A 287 -15.15 -2.07 12.60
N SER A 288 -15.75 -3.19 12.21
CA SER A 288 -16.98 -3.20 11.43
C SER A 288 -18.24 -2.97 12.29
N LYS A 289 -18.17 -3.27 13.58
CA LYS A 289 -19.32 -3.25 14.48
C LYS A 289 -20.05 -1.90 14.55
N PRO A 290 -19.38 -0.72 14.73
CA PRO A 290 -20.05 0.57 14.80
C PRO A 290 -20.92 0.90 13.57
N PHE A 291 -20.50 0.43 12.40
CA PHE A 291 -21.22 0.61 11.14
C PHE A 291 -22.37 -0.38 11.00
N ARG A 292 -22.14 -1.66 11.30
CA ARG A 292 -23.17 -2.71 11.23
C ARG A 292 -24.31 -2.48 12.21
N ASP A 293 -24.03 -2.04 13.43
CA ASP A 293 -25.03 -1.74 14.46
C ASP A 293 -26.02 -0.63 14.04
N ARG A 294 -25.60 0.24 13.09
CA ARG A 294 -26.44 1.29 12.48
C ARG A 294 -27.08 0.89 11.15
N GLY A 295 -26.86 -0.35 10.71
CA GLY A 295 -27.39 -0.84 9.43
C GLY A 295 -26.63 -0.35 8.21
N PHE A 296 -25.44 0.24 8.37
CA PHE A 296 -24.58 0.62 7.24
C PHE A 296 -23.89 -0.61 6.63
N GLN A 297 -23.68 -0.55 5.31
CA GLN A 297 -22.92 -1.53 4.58
C GLN A 297 -21.46 -1.06 4.43
N LEU A 298 -20.53 -2.02 4.37
CA LEU A 298 -19.14 -1.77 4.02
C LEU A 298 -18.93 -2.15 2.55
N GLY A 299 -18.58 -1.17 1.73
CA GLY A 299 -18.43 -1.34 0.27
C GLY A 299 -17.04 -1.80 -0.18
N HIS A 300 -16.08 -1.90 0.74
CA HIS A 300 -14.70 -2.29 0.46
C HIS A 300 -14.10 -3.08 1.63
N VAL A 301 -12.92 -3.68 1.45
CA VAL A 301 -12.15 -4.29 2.55
C VAL A 301 -11.88 -3.26 3.64
N THR A 302 -11.86 -3.71 4.90
CA THR A 302 -11.66 -2.82 6.07
C THR A 302 -10.26 -2.21 6.07
N GLY A 303 -9.24 -2.96 5.59
CA GLY A 303 -7.87 -2.53 5.48
C GLY A 303 -6.92 -3.66 5.09
N HIS A 304 -5.66 -3.32 4.94
CA HIS A 304 -4.58 -4.26 4.58
C HIS A 304 -3.25 -3.80 5.17
N SER A 305 -2.30 -4.73 5.29
CA SER A 305 -0.92 -4.39 5.61
C SER A 305 -0.33 -3.48 4.52
N ILE A 306 0.56 -2.60 4.91
CA ILE A 306 1.22 -1.63 4.04
C ILE A 306 2.71 -1.55 4.38
N GLY A 307 3.54 -1.35 3.38
CA GLY A 307 4.98 -1.24 3.54
C GLY A 307 5.63 -0.59 2.33
N MET A 308 6.60 -1.24 1.71
CA MET A 308 7.17 -0.78 0.43
C MET A 308 6.30 -1.16 -0.77
N THR A 309 5.32 -2.05 -0.60
CA THR A 309 4.23 -2.26 -1.54
C THR A 309 2.96 -1.66 -0.94
N MET A 310 2.14 -1.03 -1.75
CA MET A 310 0.91 -0.37 -1.30
C MET A 310 -0.03 -1.35 -0.60
N ILE A 311 -0.20 -2.54 -1.16
CA ILE A 311 -1.02 -3.61 -0.60
C ILE A 311 -0.13 -4.81 -0.30
N GLU A 312 -0.01 -5.15 0.98
CA GLU A 312 0.71 -6.32 1.49
C GLU A 312 -0.23 -7.24 2.28
N HIS A 313 0.15 -8.49 2.47
CA HIS A 313 -0.51 -9.39 3.43
C HIS A 313 -0.06 -9.08 4.88
N PRO A 314 -0.91 -9.31 5.90
CA PRO A 314 -2.28 -9.81 5.80
C PRO A 314 -3.28 -8.69 5.45
N ARG A 315 -4.45 -9.10 4.93
CA ARG A 315 -5.62 -8.22 4.80
C ARG A 315 -6.50 -8.31 6.04
N ILE A 316 -7.07 -7.19 6.45
CA ILE A 316 -8.07 -7.16 7.53
C ILE A 316 -9.40 -7.63 6.97
N GLY A 317 -9.86 -8.79 7.40
CA GLY A 317 -11.07 -9.41 6.85
C GLY A 317 -11.64 -10.51 7.73
N GLU A 318 -12.90 -10.86 7.46
CA GLU A 318 -13.60 -11.95 8.16
C GLU A 318 -12.90 -13.28 7.90
N GLY A 319 -12.66 -14.05 8.96
CA GLY A 319 -12.03 -15.36 8.91
C GLY A 319 -10.50 -15.36 8.71
N ASN A 320 -9.84 -14.19 8.65
CA ASN A 320 -8.39 -14.14 8.60
C ASN A 320 -7.79 -14.22 10.01
N GLU A 321 -7.32 -15.40 10.38
CA GLU A 321 -6.76 -15.70 11.70
C GLU A 321 -5.27 -15.34 11.85
N THR A 322 -4.70 -14.60 10.90
CA THR A 322 -3.31 -14.13 11.00
C THR A 322 -3.15 -13.26 12.25
N GLU A 323 -2.28 -13.70 13.15
CA GLU A 323 -1.96 -12.97 14.38
C GLU A 323 -1.12 -11.72 14.08
N LEU A 324 -1.47 -10.61 14.71
CA LEU A 324 -0.81 -9.33 14.56
C LEU A 324 0.30 -9.17 15.60
N SER A 325 1.45 -8.69 15.15
CA SER A 325 2.61 -8.42 16.00
C SER A 325 2.86 -6.91 16.12
N GLU A 326 3.45 -6.50 17.24
CA GLU A 326 3.91 -5.12 17.43
C GLU A 326 4.75 -4.67 16.23
N ASN A 327 4.56 -3.43 15.80
CA ASN A 327 5.22 -2.80 14.64
C ASN A 327 4.74 -3.27 13.25
N MET A 328 3.72 -4.08 13.13
CA MET A 328 3.01 -4.19 11.86
C MET A 328 2.28 -2.87 11.56
N VAL A 329 2.19 -2.52 10.28
CA VAL A 329 1.54 -1.28 9.81
C VAL A 329 0.44 -1.61 8.82
N PHE A 330 -0.70 -0.96 9.01
CA PHE A 330 -1.90 -1.18 8.19
C PHE A 330 -2.46 0.14 7.65
N SER A 331 -2.93 0.11 6.41
CA SER A 331 -3.90 1.09 5.93
C SER A 331 -5.30 0.60 6.27
N MET A 332 -6.07 1.46 6.93
CA MET A 332 -7.45 1.21 7.33
C MET A 332 -8.37 2.23 6.64
N HIS A 333 -9.29 1.74 5.80
CA HIS A 333 -10.12 2.59 4.95
C HIS A 333 -11.53 2.04 4.75
N PRO A 334 -12.31 1.83 5.84
CA PRO A 334 -13.68 1.37 5.70
C PRO A 334 -14.48 2.35 4.85
N HIS A 335 -15.18 1.83 3.85
CA HIS A 335 -16.05 2.58 2.98
C HIS A 335 -17.50 2.31 3.41
N VAL A 336 -18.15 3.30 3.98
CA VAL A 336 -19.45 3.17 4.62
C VAL A 336 -20.56 3.65 3.69
N ILE A 337 -21.60 2.84 3.51
CA ILE A 337 -22.71 3.12 2.60
C ILE A 337 -24.02 2.94 3.35
N ALA A 338 -24.88 3.96 3.32
CA ALA A 338 -26.24 3.92 3.83
C ALA A 338 -27.21 3.36 2.78
N GLU A 339 -28.41 3.00 3.22
CA GLU A 339 -29.48 2.44 2.35
C GLU A 339 -29.90 3.41 1.23
N ASP A 340 -29.84 4.73 1.48
CA ASP A 340 -30.15 5.77 0.49
C ASP A 340 -29.02 6.01 -0.54
N GLY A 341 -27.91 5.28 -0.41
CA GLY A 341 -26.71 5.41 -1.25
C GLY A 341 -25.73 6.49 -0.78
N SER A 342 -26.02 7.22 0.28
CA SER A 342 -25.05 8.12 0.90
C SER A 342 -23.86 7.32 1.37
N CYS A 343 -22.65 7.90 1.26
CA CYS A 343 -21.45 7.22 1.69
C CYS A 343 -20.50 8.15 2.44
N LEU A 344 -19.61 7.55 3.22
CA LEU A 344 -18.48 8.21 3.85
C LEU A 344 -17.23 7.34 3.74
N TYR A 345 -16.09 7.97 3.50
CA TYR A 345 -14.82 7.32 3.33
C TYR A 345 -13.71 8.15 3.99
N MET A 346 -12.84 7.48 4.71
CA MET A 346 -11.62 8.04 5.28
C MET A 346 -10.52 6.99 5.21
N GLN A 347 -9.29 7.43 5.08
CA GLN A 347 -8.11 6.58 5.14
C GLN A 347 -7.26 6.96 6.34
N GLU A 348 -6.64 5.96 6.94
CA GLU A 348 -5.73 6.14 8.06
C GLU A 348 -4.67 5.06 8.09
N THR A 349 -3.43 5.45 8.33
CA THR A 349 -2.32 4.53 8.55
C THR A 349 -2.16 4.27 10.05
N TRP A 350 -2.23 2.99 10.42
CA TRP A 350 -2.15 2.52 11.80
C TRP A 350 -0.93 1.64 12.02
N ARG A 351 -0.33 1.74 13.20
CA ARG A 351 0.68 0.80 13.70
C ARG A 351 0.08 -0.10 14.77
N ILE A 352 0.38 -1.39 14.72
CA ILE A 352 0.08 -2.32 15.82
C ILE A 352 1.04 -2.00 16.97
N GLY A 353 0.47 -1.63 18.11
CA GLY A 353 1.22 -1.45 19.34
C GLY A 353 1.20 -2.69 20.21
N ARG A 354 1.89 -2.64 21.35
CA ARG A 354 1.90 -3.75 22.31
C ARG A 354 0.56 -3.88 23.03
N ASP A 355 0.02 -2.78 23.51
CA ASP A 355 -1.19 -2.75 24.36
C ASP A 355 -2.38 -2.11 23.64
N ASP A 356 -2.12 -1.20 22.69
CA ASP A 356 -3.12 -0.47 21.91
C ASP A 356 -2.59 -0.09 20.52
N GLY A 357 -3.50 0.21 19.60
CA GLY A 357 -3.18 0.68 18.24
C GLY A 357 -2.78 2.16 18.22
N GLU A 358 -1.81 2.50 17.39
CA GLU A 358 -1.36 3.87 17.16
C GLU A 358 -1.83 4.39 15.81
N GLN A 359 -2.71 5.39 15.84
CA GLN A 359 -3.00 6.19 14.65
C GLN A 359 -1.77 7.03 14.31
N LEU A 360 -1.24 6.92 13.10
CA LEU A 360 0.01 7.59 12.75
C LEU A 360 -0.18 9.02 12.25
N SER A 361 -1.38 9.37 11.73
CA SER A 361 -1.67 10.75 11.35
C SER A 361 -2.09 11.60 12.55
N SER A 362 -1.87 12.91 12.43
CA SER A 362 -2.37 13.90 13.39
C SER A 362 -3.77 14.43 13.05
N LEU A 363 -4.36 13.98 11.93
CA LEU A 363 -5.65 14.49 11.47
C LEU A 363 -6.80 13.96 12.32
N GLU A 364 -7.63 14.87 12.79
CA GLU A 364 -8.86 14.52 13.52
C GLU A 364 -9.84 13.74 12.63
N VAL A 365 -10.62 12.85 13.24
CA VAL A 365 -11.70 12.12 12.57
C VAL A 365 -12.92 13.01 12.49
N LYS A 366 -13.00 13.82 11.42
CA LYS A 366 -14.10 14.74 11.14
C LYS A 366 -14.27 14.96 9.64
N ILE A 367 -15.37 15.57 9.26
CA ILE A 367 -15.52 16.21 7.96
C ILE A 367 -14.96 17.62 8.11
N TYR A 368 -13.95 17.96 7.31
CA TYR A 368 -13.31 19.26 7.36
C TYR A 368 -14.14 20.30 6.60
N ASP A 369 -14.28 21.50 7.16
CA ASP A 369 -14.90 22.61 6.46
C ASP A 369 -13.92 23.16 5.42
N GLY A 370 -14.37 23.26 4.16
CA GLY A 370 -13.56 23.83 3.09
C GLY A 370 -13.11 25.26 3.32
N SER A 371 -13.66 25.97 4.32
CA SER A 371 -13.22 27.30 4.73
C SER A 371 -12.07 27.28 5.77
N GLU A 372 -11.66 26.11 6.27
CA GLU A 372 -10.55 25.95 7.23
C GLU A 372 -9.16 25.94 6.55
N GLY A 373 -9.10 25.94 5.20
CA GLY A 373 -7.87 25.80 4.37
C GLY A 373 -7.06 27.08 4.15
#